data_9bd9ee3c07ed1be45275cd64f7265026
#
_entry.id   9bd9ee3c07ed1be45275cd64f7265026
#
_cell.length_a   1.000
_cell.length_b   1.000
_cell.length_c   1.000
_cell.angle_alpha   90.00
_cell.angle_beta   90.00
_cell.angle_gamma   90.00
#
_symmetry.space_group_name_H-M   'P 1'
#
loop_
_entity.id
_entity.type
_entity.pdbx_description
1 polymer ?
#
loop_
_entity_poly.entity_id
_entity_poly.type
_entity_poly.pdbx_seq_one_letter_code
_entity_poly.pdbx_strand_id
1 'polypeptide(L)'
;KLENGEIDIMGDISYTDERAQKMLFSDEPMSEEKYILYADLSHTDIGTSDFKAMDGKRVGVLMGTEPEIMLTEWENKNGIHTEHVNVNNDDDVEKKLANHEIDCFVSLEESTWSEQGISSVTTIGKSGIYFAINKERSDIKTELDYAMRQLEQDSPFFKTNLYKKYFTLDYIQLLTGKEKVWVEEHGGIQIGFLNNDPAIFSMDETTGKLTGMLAEYISYAKDCLGNQTLEFNIQAYDNYDEMIQALQNREIDVAFY
;
A
#
# COMPACT_ATOMS: atom_id res chain seq x y z
N LYS A 1 -30.25 -16.41 -2.17
CA LYS A 1 -30.84 -16.10 -0.85
C LYS A 1 -31.29 -14.65 -0.79
N LEU A 2 -30.42 -13.68 -1.14
CA LEU A 2 -30.77 -12.25 -1.17
C LEU A 2 -31.90 -11.96 -2.18
N GLU A 3 -31.81 -12.49 -3.41
CA GLU A 3 -32.80 -12.27 -4.48
C GLU A 3 -34.18 -12.87 -4.16
N ASN A 4 -34.24 -13.96 -3.42
CA ASN A 4 -35.48 -14.62 -3.07
C ASN A 4 -36.03 -14.26 -1.67
N GLY A 5 -35.41 -13.28 -1.01
CA GLY A 5 -35.88 -12.75 0.29
C GLY A 5 -35.63 -13.65 1.49
N GLU A 6 -34.77 -14.64 1.39
CA GLU A 6 -34.35 -15.42 2.56
C GLU A 6 -33.46 -14.60 3.51
N ILE A 7 -32.71 -13.63 2.96
CA ILE A 7 -31.96 -12.62 3.70
C ILE A 7 -32.25 -11.25 3.13
N ASP A 8 -32.23 -10.22 3.95
CA ASP A 8 -32.54 -8.84 3.57
C ASP A 8 -31.34 -8.07 3.10
N ILE A 9 -30.15 -8.36 3.69
CA ILE A 9 -28.89 -7.66 3.44
C ILE A 9 -27.72 -8.63 3.42
N MET A 10 -26.72 -8.31 2.61
CA MET A 10 -25.46 -9.05 2.51
C MET A 10 -24.33 -8.05 2.32
N GLY A 11 -23.23 -8.20 3.05
CA GLY A 11 -22.01 -7.41 2.88
C GLY A 11 -21.04 -8.06 1.91
N ASP A 12 -19.93 -7.37 1.65
CA ASP A 12 -18.78 -7.88 0.89
C ASP A 12 -19.13 -8.22 -0.58
N ILE A 13 -19.81 -7.31 -1.25
CA ILE A 13 -20.25 -7.48 -2.64
C ILE A 13 -19.72 -6.35 -3.51
N SER A 14 -18.94 -6.68 -4.53
CA SER A 14 -18.53 -5.73 -5.56
C SER A 14 -19.75 -5.30 -6.40
N TYR A 15 -19.83 -4.01 -6.71
CA TYR A 15 -20.87 -3.48 -7.60
C TYR A 15 -20.61 -3.93 -9.03
N THR A 16 -21.66 -4.39 -9.71
CA THR A 16 -21.72 -4.52 -11.16
C THR A 16 -23.11 -4.13 -11.66
N ASP A 17 -23.20 -3.64 -12.91
CA ASP A 17 -24.48 -3.29 -13.52
C ASP A 17 -25.43 -4.48 -13.61
N GLU A 18 -24.91 -5.68 -13.82
CA GLU A 18 -25.73 -6.91 -13.83
C GLU A 18 -26.34 -7.19 -12.45
N ARG A 19 -25.52 -7.07 -11.39
CA ARG A 19 -25.99 -7.25 -10.00
C ARG A 19 -26.99 -6.17 -9.60
N ALA A 20 -26.80 -4.93 -10.02
CA ALA A 20 -27.70 -3.82 -9.75
C ALA A 20 -29.10 -3.98 -10.37
N GLN A 21 -29.23 -4.84 -11.37
CA GLN A 21 -30.57 -5.22 -11.90
C GLN A 21 -31.35 -6.14 -10.96
N LYS A 22 -30.64 -6.89 -10.10
CA LYS A 22 -31.20 -7.94 -9.24
C LYS A 22 -31.32 -7.52 -7.77
N MET A 23 -30.49 -6.58 -7.32
CA MET A 23 -30.43 -6.13 -5.93
C MET A 23 -30.18 -4.63 -5.84
N LEU A 24 -30.39 -4.04 -4.66
CA LEU A 24 -29.99 -2.67 -4.34
C LEU A 24 -28.60 -2.70 -3.72
N PHE A 25 -27.90 -1.59 -3.82
CA PHE A 25 -26.59 -1.38 -3.19
C PHE A 25 -26.62 -0.15 -2.27
N SER A 26 -25.80 -0.15 -1.21
CA SER A 26 -25.56 1.07 -0.45
C SER A 26 -24.98 2.16 -1.35
N ASP A 27 -25.27 3.44 -1.04
CA ASP A 27 -24.76 4.57 -1.83
C ASP A 27 -23.23 4.65 -1.73
N GLU A 28 -22.69 4.41 -0.53
CA GLU A 28 -21.26 4.42 -0.25
C GLU A 28 -20.73 2.98 -0.06
N PRO A 29 -19.48 2.72 -0.46
CA PRO A 29 -18.86 1.43 -0.18
C PRO A 29 -18.66 1.23 1.33
N MET A 30 -18.86 0.01 1.81
CA MET A 30 -18.54 -0.35 3.19
C MET A 30 -17.02 -0.37 3.43
N SER A 31 -16.25 -0.75 2.41
CA SER A 31 -14.78 -0.81 2.41
C SER A 31 -14.25 -0.80 0.97
N GLU A 32 -12.94 -0.79 0.82
CA GLU A 32 -12.24 -0.96 -0.46
C GLU A 32 -11.33 -2.19 -0.38
N GLU A 33 -11.36 -3.01 -1.42
CA GLU A 33 -10.34 -4.01 -1.72
C GLU A 33 -9.21 -3.36 -2.50
N LYS A 34 -7.98 -3.67 -2.15
CA LYS A 34 -6.80 -3.24 -2.90
C LYS A 34 -6.20 -4.43 -3.63
N TYR A 35 -5.89 -4.22 -4.89
CA TYR A 35 -5.15 -5.17 -5.71
C TYR A 35 -3.68 -4.73 -5.72
N ILE A 36 -2.85 -5.62 -5.23
CA ILE A 36 -1.42 -5.38 -4.98
C ILE A 36 -0.60 -6.23 -5.95
N LEU A 37 0.42 -5.61 -6.52
CA LEU A 37 1.49 -6.31 -7.18
C LEU A 37 2.49 -6.78 -6.13
N TYR A 38 2.74 -8.07 -6.07
CA TYR A 38 3.66 -8.71 -5.15
C TYR A 38 4.86 -9.29 -5.87
N ALA A 39 6.04 -9.24 -5.24
CA ALA A 39 7.26 -9.87 -5.77
C ALA A 39 8.16 -10.35 -4.63
N ASP A 40 8.97 -11.37 -4.91
CA ASP A 40 10.10 -11.74 -4.07
C ASP A 40 11.26 -10.79 -4.36
N LEU A 41 11.39 -9.73 -3.57
CA LEU A 41 12.38 -8.68 -3.78
C LEU A 41 13.82 -9.18 -3.54
N SER A 42 14.00 -10.34 -2.90
CA SER A 42 15.33 -10.93 -2.71
C SER A 42 15.92 -11.51 -3.99
N HIS A 43 15.05 -11.84 -4.96
CA HIS A 43 15.41 -12.50 -6.22
C HIS A 43 15.06 -11.69 -7.47
N THR A 44 14.57 -10.45 -7.31
CA THR A 44 14.16 -9.61 -8.44
C THR A 44 14.76 -8.22 -8.38
N ASP A 45 14.91 -7.58 -9.53
CA ASP A 45 15.28 -6.16 -9.67
C ASP A 45 14.10 -5.21 -9.52
N ILE A 46 12.89 -5.75 -9.30
CA ILE A 46 11.66 -4.97 -9.17
C ILE A 46 11.71 -4.22 -7.84
N GLY A 47 11.73 -2.90 -7.90
CA GLY A 47 11.68 -2.04 -6.74
C GLY A 47 10.35 -1.31 -6.62
N THR A 48 10.07 -0.77 -5.46
CA THR A 48 8.83 -0.01 -5.18
C THR A 48 8.80 1.37 -5.84
N SER A 49 9.93 1.85 -6.34
CA SER A 49 10.09 3.20 -6.91
C SER A 49 10.41 3.23 -8.41
N ASP A 50 10.84 2.14 -9.01
CA ASP A 50 11.15 2.06 -10.43
C ASP A 50 10.36 0.95 -11.14
N PHE A 51 9.16 1.31 -11.61
CA PHE A 51 8.29 0.39 -12.33
C PHE A 51 8.78 0.03 -13.73
N LYS A 52 9.79 0.71 -14.29
CA LYS A 52 10.35 0.36 -15.59
C LYS A 52 11.03 -1.01 -15.58
N ALA A 53 11.50 -1.45 -14.42
CA ALA A 53 12.02 -2.80 -14.24
C ALA A 53 10.96 -3.91 -14.44
N MET A 54 9.67 -3.53 -14.44
CA MET A 54 8.56 -4.42 -14.73
C MET A 54 8.37 -4.71 -16.22
N ASP A 55 8.90 -3.87 -17.11
CA ASP A 55 8.71 -4.02 -18.54
C ASP A 55 9.26 -5.36 -19.04
N GLY A 56 8.42 -6.15 -19.72
CA GLY A 56 8.73 -7.49 -20.18
C GLY A 56 8.76 -8.59 -19.09
N LYS A 57 8.39 -8.29 -17.84
CA LYS A 57 8.29 -9.30 -16.77
C LYS A 57 7.02 -10.14 -16.91
N ARG A 58 7.07 -11.36 -16.39
CA ARG A 58 5.94 -12.29 -16.35
C ARG A 58 5.16 -12.06 -15.06
N VAL A 59 3.91 -11.65 -15.19
CA VAL A 59 3.04 -11.33 -14.07
C VAL A 59 1.95 -12.38 -13.95
N GLY A 60 1.95 -13.11 -12.83
CA GLY A 60 0.86 -14.01 -12.47
C GLY A 60 -0.41 -13.22 -12.16
N VAL A 61 -1.49 -13.51 -12.88
CA VAL A 61 -2.79 -12.89 -12.67
C VAL A 61 -3.92 -13.88 -13.00
N LEU A 62 -5.05 -13.80 -12.28
CA LEU A 62 -6.23 -14.58 -12.61
C LEU A 62 -6.89 -13.98 -13.85
N MET A 63 -6.65 -14.59 -15.01
CA MET A 63 -7.10 -14.08 -16.30
C MET A 63 -8.63 -14.08 -16.42
N GLY A 64 -9.18 -13.11 -17.15
CA GLY A 64 -10.61 -12.94 -17.35
C GLY A 64 -11.35 -12.35 -16.14
N THR A 65 -10.61 -11.78 -15.19
CA THR A 65 -11.15 -11.22 -13.95
C THR A 65 -10.73 -9.76 -13.73
N GLU A 66 -11.29 -9.12 -12.72
CA GLU A 66 -11.00 -7.73 -12.36
C GLU A 66 -9.50 -7.43 -12.13
N PRO A 67 -8.72 -8.29 -11.45
CA PRO A 67 -7.27 -8.14 -11.33
C PRO A 67 -6.53 -7.95 -12.65
N GLU A 68 -6.90 -8.70 -13.69
CA GLU A 68 -6.27 -8.56 -15.02
C GLU A 68 -6.63 -7.21 -15.68
N ILE A 69 -7.88 -6.77 -15.54
CA ILE A 69 -8.31 -5.46 -16.04
C ILE A 69 -7.52 -4.35 -15.37
N MET A 70 -7.42 -4.39 -14.03
CA MET A 70 -6.65 -3.40 -13.26
C MET A 70 -5.17 -3.41 -13.58
N LEU A 71 -4.57 -4.60 -13.78
CA LEU A 71 -3.18 -4.71 -14.21
C LEU A 71 -2.97 -4.04 -15.57
N THR A 72 -3.84 -4.32 -16.54
CA THR A 72 -3.78 -3.72 -17.88
C THR A 72 -3.94 -2.18 -17.83
N GLU A 73 -4.84 -1.69 -17.01
CA GLU A 73 -5.02 -0.23 -16.83
C GLU A 73 -3.80 0.42 -16.18
N TRP A 74 -3.22 -0.23 -15.17
CA TRP A 74 -2.01 0.22 -14.51
C TRP A 74 -0.80 0.23 -15.45
N GLU A 75 -0.64 -0.80 -16.27
CA GLU A 75 0.39 -0.88 -17.31
C GLU A 75 0.27 0.27 -18.31
N ASN A 76 -0.92 0.50 -18.84
CA ASN A 76 -1.18 1.59 -19.78
C ASN A 76 -0.85 2.97 -19.18
N LYS A 77 -1.22 3.19 -17.91
CA LYS A 77 -0.94 4.42 -17.18
C LYS A 77 0.55 4.69 -16.99
N ASN A 78 1.34 3.63 -16.78
CA ASN A 78 2.77 3.73 -16.50
C ASN A 78 3.65 3.52 -17.75
N GLY A 79 3.07 3.20 -18.91
CA GLY A 79 3.80 2.93 -20.14
C GLY A 79 4.66 1.68 -20.05
N ILE A 80 4.15 0.63 -19.42
CA ILE A 80 4.80 -0.66 -19.15
C ILE A 80 4.00 -1.73 -19.87
N HIS A 81 4.69 -2.78 -20.32
CA HIS A 81 4.07 -3.98 -20.89
C HIS A 81 4.65 -5.22 -20.24
N THR A 82 3.79 -6.01 -19.60
CA THR A 82 4.19 -7.29 -18.99
C THR A 82 3.58 -8.47 -19.73
N GLU A 83 4.10 -9.66 -19.49
CA GLU A 83 3.53 -10.90 -19.98
C GLU A 83 2.58 -11.45 -18.91
N HIS A 84 1.27 -11.46 -19.19
CA HIS A 84 0.27 -12.02 -18.28
C HIS A 84 0.33 -13.55 -18.30
N VAL A 85 0.55 -14.15 -17.14
CA VAL A 85 0.57 -15.60 -16.94
C VAL A 85 -0.62 -15.99 -16.07
N ASN A 86 -1.49 -16.87 -16.56
CA ASN A 86 -2.65 -17.28 -15.76
C ASN A 86 -2.23 -18.01 -14.49
N VAL A 87 -2.78 -17.58 -13.36
CA VAL A 87 -2.71 -18.26 -12.05
C VAL A 87 -4.12 -18.55 -11.57
N ASN A 88 -4.33 -19.67 -10.87
CA ASN A 88 -5.67 -20.12 -10.50
C ASN A 88 -5.96 -19.93 -8.99
N ASN A 89 -4.94 -19.93 -8.16
CA ASN A 89 -5.00 -19.81 -6.70
C ASN A 89 -3.60 -19.57 -6.13
N ASP A 90 -3.49 -19.38 -4.84
CA ASP A 90 -2.22 -19.10 -4.14
C ASP A 90 -1.20 -20.22 -4.27
N ASP A 91 -1.62 -21.50 -4.18
CA ASP A 91 -0.74 -22.65 -4.39
C ASP A 91 -0.10 -22.65 -5.80
N ASP A 92 -0.85 -22.21 -6.81
CA ASP A 92 -0.36 -22.09 -8.20
C ASP A 92 0.61 -20.93 -8.32
N VAL A 93 0.35 -19.81 -7.62
CA VAL A 93 1.26 -18.65 -7.52
C VAL A 93 2.59 -19.09 -6.91
N GLU A 94 2.56 -19.71 -5.72
CA GLU A 94 3.77 -20.18 -5.01
C GLU A 94 4.60 -21.11 -5.88
N LYS A 95 3.94 -22.08 -6.52
CA LYS A 95 4.60 -23.03 -7.42
C LYS A 95 5.26 -22.36 -8.61
N LYS A 96 4.57 -21.41 -9.26
CA LYS A 96 5.10 -20.72 -10.43
C LYS A 96 6.22 -19.73 -10.07
N LEU A 97 6.16 -19.08 -8.91
CA LEU A 97 7.28 -18.29 -8.38
C LEU A 97 8.51 -19.19 -8.14
N ALA A 98 8.34 -20.30 -7.42
CA ALA A 98 9.43 -21.22 -7.11
C ALA A 98 10.09 -21.83 -8.37
N ASN A 99 9.30 -22.05 -9.42
CA ASN A 99 9.78 -22.55 -10.71
C ASN A 99 10.30 -21.46 -11.65
N HIS A 100 10.28 -20.20 -11.21
CA HIS A 100 10.61 -19.04 -12.06
C HIS A 100 9.77 -18.95 -13.34
N GLU A 101 8.51 -19.37 -13.28
CA GLU A 101 7.54 -19.25 -14.38
C GLU A 101 6.89 -17.85 -14.39
N ILE A 102 6.83 -17.21 -13.23
CA ILE A 102 6.42 -15.80 -13.03
C ILE A 102 7.48 -15.06 -12.23
N ASP A 103 7.59 -13.76 -12.44
CA ASP A 103 8.54 -12.87 -11.75
C ASP A 103 7.86 -12.09 -10.59
N CYS A 104 6.55 -11.90 -10.69
CA CYS A 104 5.67 -11.25 -9.71
C CYS A 104 4.22 -11.69 -9.99
N PHE A 105 3.30 -11.26 -9.13
CA PHE A 105 1.88 -11.61 -9.30
C PHE A 105 0.97 -10.53 -8.69
N VAL A 106 -0.30 -10.57 -9.08
CA VAL A 106 -1.37 -9.72 -8.54
C VAL A 106 -2.26 -10.53 -7.62
N SER A 107 -2.44 -10.05 -6.40
CA SER A 107 -3.42 -10.56 -5.43
C SER A 107 -4.09 -9.43 -4.66
N LEU A 108 -5.13 -9.76 -3.90
CA LEU A 108 -5.68 -8.87 -2.90
C LEU A 108 -4.66 -8.58 -1.81
N GLU A 109 -4.86 -7.48 -1.08
CA GLU A 109 -4.01 -7.12 0.05
C GLU A 109 -4.14 -8.16 1.18
N GLU A 110 -3.08 -8.92 1.41
CA GLU A 110 -3.00 -10.02 2.38
C GLU A 110 -1.69 -10.01 3.17
N SER A 111 -1.77 -10.46 4.44
CA SER A 111 -0.59 -10.57 5.32
C SER A 111 0.25 -11.83 5.07
N THR A 112 -0.35 -12.86 4.55
CA THR A 112 0.26 -14.18 4.37
C THR A 112 1.50 -14.17 3.49
N TRP A 113 1.53 -13.30 2.48
CA TRP A 113 2.66 -13.18 1.57
C TRP A 113 3.93 -12.63 2.25
N SER A 114 3.80 -11.73 3.21
CA SER A 114 4.95 -11.18 3.93
C SER A 114 5.66 -12.23 4.80
N GLU A 115 4.92 -13.18 5.35
CA GLU A 115 5.48 -14.30 6.12
C GLU A 115 6.33 -15.24 5.25
N GLN A 116 6.07 -15.25 3.95
CA GLN A 116 6.82 -16.04 2.95
C GLN A 116 7.98 -15.26 2.32
N GLY A 117 8.28 -14.05 2.78
CA GLY A 117 9.33 -13.19 2.21
C GLY A 117 8.94 -12.50 0.91
N ILE A 118 7.64 -12.51 0.58
CA ILE A 118 7.09 -11.82 -0.59
C ILE A 118 6.60 -10.44 -0.16
N SER A 119 7.01 -9.42 -0.89
CA SER A 119 6.69 -8.02 -0.56
C SER A 119 5.73 -7.39 -1.55
N SER A 120 4.91 -6.48 -1.04
CA SER A 120 4.12 -5.59 -1.87
C SER A 120 5.02 -4.62 -2.63
N VAL A 121 4.86 -4.55 -3.93
CA VAL A 121 5.58 -3.59 -4.81
C VAL A 121 4.79 -2.31 -4.93
N THR A 122 3.52 -2.41 -5.31
CA THR A 122 2.62 -1.27 -5.48
C THR A 122 1.16 -1.69 -5.50
N THR A 123 0.27 -0.76 -5.19
CA THR A 123 -1.17 -0.93 -5.44
C THR A 123 -1.45 -0.62 -6.90
N ILE A 124 -2.00 -1.58 -7.64
CA ILE A 124 -2.35 -1.41 -9.06
C ILE A 124 -3.79 -0.93 -9.26
N GLY A 125 -4.67 -1.23 -8.30
CA GLY A 125 -6.06 -0.82 -8.37
C GLY A 125 -6.79 -1.00 -7.05
N LYS A 126 -8.02 -0.49 -7.01
CA LYS A 126 -8.93 -0.61 -5.88
C LYS A 126 -10.34 -0.85 -6.39
N SER A 127 -11.11 -1.66 -5.69
CA SER A 127 -12.53 -1.89 -5.93
C SER A 127 -13.34 -1.62 -4.67
N GLY A 128 -14.43 -0.89 -4.80
CA GLY A 128 -15.37 -0.70 -3.69
C GLY A 128 -16.17 -1.98 -3.43
N ILE A 129 -16.30 -2.35 -2.18
CA ILE A 129 -17.20 -3.40 -1.72
C ILE A 129 -18.38 -2.78 -0.96
N TYR A 130 -19.57 -3.27 -1.22
CA TYR A 130 -20.82 -2.65 -0.82
C TYR A 130 -21.69 -3.60 0.00
N PHE A 131 -22.65 -3.05 0.70
CA PHE A 131 -23.81 -3.81 1.14
C PHE A 131 -24.79 -3.98 -0.02
N ALA A 132 -25.12 -5.22 -0.32
CA ALA A 132 -26.21 -5.57 -1.22
C ALA A 132 -27.49 -5.82 -0.42
N ILE A 133 -28.62 -5.27 -0.89
CA ILE A 133 -29.90 -5.29 -0.20
C ILE A 133 -30.95 -5.91 -1.14
N ASN A 134 -31.83 -6.71 -0.57
CA ASN A 134 -32.96 -7.25 -1.35
C ASN A 134 -33.72 -6.13 -2.05
N LYS A 135 -34.06 -6.34 -3.32
CA LYS A 135 -34.63 -5.30 -4.19
C LYS A 135 -35.95 -4.74 -3.68
N GLU A 136 -36.70 -5.50 -2.88
CA GLU A 136 -37.97 -5.09 -2.29
C GLU A 136 -37.81 -4.33 -0.97
N ARG A 137 -36.58 -4.27 -0.44
CA ARG A 137 -36.26 -3.67 0.87
C ARG A 137 -35.58 -2.31 0.72
N SER A 138 -36.22 -1.40 -0.02
CA SER A 138 -35.76 -0.01 -0.13
C SER A 138 -35.77 0.74 1.21
N ASP A 139 -36.62 0.29 2.16
CA ASP A 139 -36.63 0.76 3.55
C ASP A 139 -35.28 0.54 4.22
N ILE A 140 -34.72 -0.68 4.14
CA ILE A 140 -33.39 -1.02 4.70
C ILE A 140 -32.30 -0.20 4.02
N LYS A 141 -32.34 -0.06 2.67
CA LYS A 141 -31.37 0.77 1.96
C LYS A 141 -31.34 2.20 2.53
N THR A 142 -32.51 2.81 2.66
CA THR A 142 -32.60 4.20 3.14
C THR A 142 -32.04 4.37 4.56
N GLU A 143 -32.37 3.46 5.46
CA GLU A 143 -31.88 3.50 6.84
C GLU A 143 -30.37 3.22 6.91
N LEU A 144 -29.87 2.28 6.12
CA LEU A 144 -28.43 1.95 6.06
C LEU A 144 -27.61 3.13 5.52
N ASP A 145 -28.03 3.72 4.40
CA ASP A 145 -27.35 4.86 3.80
C ASP A 145 -27.31 6.07 4.75
N TYR A 146 -28.42 6.28 5.48
CA TYR A 146 -28.47 7.30 6.52
C TYR A 146 -27.47 7.00 7.65
N ALA A 147 -27.46 5.78 8.17
CA ALA A 147 -26.57 5.36 9.24
C ALA A 147 -25.08 5.45 8.84
N MET A 148 -24.75 5.04 7.61
CA MET A 148 -23.39 5.13 7.08
C MET A 148 -22.93 6.60 6.99
N ARG A 149 -23.78 7.49 6.48
CA ARG A 149 -23.46 8.94 6.43
C ARG A 149 -23.31 9.57 7.83
N GLN A 150 -24.17 9.18 8.80
CA GLN A 150 -24.02 9.66 10.17
C GLN A 150 -22.72 9.16 10.81
N LEU A 151 -22.39 7.89 10.62
CA LEU A 151 -21.16 7.32 11.11
C LEU A 151 -19.90 8.04 10.57
N GLU A 152 -19.92 8.42 9.29
CA GLU A 152 -18.82 9.16 8.66
C GLU A 152 -18.71 10.61 9.19
N GLN A 153 -19.84 11.25 9.48
CA GLN A 153 -19.85 12.58 10.11
C GLN A 153 -19.39 12.55 11.56
N ASP A 154 -19.87 11.59 12.36
CA ASP A 154 -19.56 11.48 13.78
C ASP A 154 -18.16 10.92 14.03
N SER A 155 -17.65 10.09 13.11
CA SER A 155 -16.37 9.40 13.23
C SER A 155 -15.65 9.32 11.89
N PRO A 156 -15.11 10.41 11.34
CA PRO A 156 -14.51 10.48 9.99
C PRO A 156 -13.38 9.46 9.76
N PHE A 157 -12.73 9.01 10.82
CA PHE A 157 -11.64 8.04 10.76
C PHE A 157 -12.05 6.60 11.08
N PHE A 158 -13.36 6.31 11.18
CA PHE A 158 -13.86 5.00 11.57
C PHE A 158 -13.36 3.89 10.63
N LYS A 159 -13.56 4.05 9.32
CA LYS A 159 -13.08 3.08 8.30
C LYS A 159 -11.56 2.92 8.36
N THR A 160 -10.82 4.02 8.45
CA THR A 160 -9.35 4.02 8.57
C THR A 160 -8.88 3.28 9.84
N ASN A 161 -9.56 3.50 10.96
CA ASN A 161 -9.20 2.84 12.22
C ASN A 161 -9.53 1.34 12.20
N LEU A 162 -10.65 0.94 11.58
CA LEU A 162 -10.95 -0.47 11.35
C LEU A 162 -9.91 -1.12 10.42
N TYR A 163 -9.60 -0.46 9.32
CA TYR A 163 -8.57 -0.92 8.41
C TYR A 163 -7.24 -1.13 9.15
N LYS A 164 -6.75 -0.12 9.86
CA LYS A 164 -5.53 -0.23 10.68
C LYS A 164 -5.59 -1.36 11.69
N LYS A 165 -6.73 -1.61 12.30
CA LYS A 165 -6.89 -2.65 13.32
C LYS A 165 -6.81 -4.07 12.75
N TYR A 166 -7.30 -4.29 11.54
CA TYR A 166 -7.47 -5.63 10.97
C TYR A 166 -6.59 -5.93 9.75
N PHE A 167 -6.11 -4.89 9.08
CA PHE A 167 -5.28 -4.97 7.87
C PHE A 167 -3.93 -4.26 8.03
N THR A 168 -3.58 -3.79 9.24
CA THR A 168 -2.22 -3.33 9.47
C THR A 168 -1.33 -4.56 9.45
N LEU A 169 -0.84 -4.83 8.31
CA LEU A 169 0.30 -5.67 8.12
C LEU A 169 1.48 -4.91 8.71
N ASP A 170 2.32 -5.59 9.46
CA ASP A 170 3.68 -5.15 9.62
C ASP A 170 4.28 -5.16 8.22
N TYR A 171 4.12 -4.05 7.49
CA TYR A 171 4.75 -3.86 6.18
C TYR A 171 6.26 -3.78 6.39
N ILE A 172 6.87 -4.94 6.56
CA ILE A 172 8.30 -5.04 6.42
C ILE A 172 8.58 -4.93 4.92
N GLN A 173 8.90 -3.73 4.49
CA GLN A 173 9.34 -3.51 3.13
C GLN A 173 10.73 -4.12 2.97
N LEU A 174 10.82 -5.26 2.31
CA LEU A 174 12.09 -5.90 2.02
C LEU A 174 12.85 -5.04 1.00
N LEU A 175 14.11 -4.74 1.33
CA LEU A 175 15.02 -4.10 0.39
C LEU A 175 15.37 -5.08 -0.73
N THR A 176 15.41 -4.59 -1.96
CA THR A 176 15.97 -5.34 -3.10
C THR A 176 17.45 -5.63 -2.87
N GLY A 177 18.00 -6.60 -3.60
CA GLY A 177 19.43 -6.90 -3.52
C GLY A 177 20.31 -5.69 -3.78
N LYS A 178 19.94 -4.80 -4.71
CA LYS A 178 20.66 -3.55 -5.00
C LYS A 178 20.57 -2.55 -3.86
N GLU A 179 19.41 -2.40 -3.24
CA GLU A 179 19.21 -1.50 -2.09
C GLU A 179 19.99 -1.99 -0.86
N LYS A 180 20.04 -3.30 -0.62
CA LYS A 180 20.86 -3.88 0.44
C LYS A 180 22.35 -3.56 0.27
N VAL A 181 22.87 -3.78 -0.93
CA VAL A 181 24.27 -3.46 -1.25
C VAL A 181 24.53 -1.96 -1.07
N TRP A 182 23.61 -1.11 -1.55
CA TRP A 182 23.71 0.33 -1.39
C TRP A 182 23.74 0.75 0.09
N VAL A 183 22.86 0.19 0.92
CA VAL A 183 22.82 0.47 2.37
C VAL A 183 24.12 0.03 3.05
N GLU A 184 24.67 -1.15 2.70
CA GLU A 184 25.93 -1.66 3.25
C GLU A 184 27.11 -0.78 2.87
N GLU A 185 27.16 -0.27 1.65
CA GLU A 185 28.26 0.59 1.16
C GLU A 185 28.12 2.05 1.62
N HIS A 186 26.90 2.56 1.71
CA HIS A 186 26.62 3.96 2.06
C HIS A 186 26.68 4.21 3.58
N GLY A 187 26.33 3.21 4.38
CA GLY A 187 26.17 3.35 5.82
C GLY A 187 24.78 3.86 6.20
N GLY A 188 24.68 4.93 6.99
CA GLY A 188 23.38 5.51 7.38
C GLY A 188 22.93 6.63 6.44
N ILE A 189 21.62 6.89 6.40
CA ILE A 189 21.05 8.04 5.69
C ILE A 189 21.37 9.32 6.48
N GLN A 190 21.96 10.29 5.82
CA GLN A 190 22.29 11.58 6.40
C GLN A 190 21.14 12.56 6.17
N ILE A 191 20.47 12.99 7.24
CA ILE A 191 19.28 13.85 7.18
C ILE A 191 19.62 15.23 7.73
N GLY A 192 19.48 16.27 6.89
CA GLY A 192 19.53 17.66 7.31
C GLY A 192 18.12 18.24 7.52
N PHE A 193 17.95 19.10 8.53
CA PHE A 193 16.72 19.85 8.73
C PHE A 193 16.98 21.27 9.26
N LEU A 194 16.05 22.18 8.99
CA LEU A 194 16.10 23.53 9.58
C LEU A 194 15.50 23.51 10.99
N ASN A 195 16.25 23.95 11.98
CA ASN A 195 15.81 24.00 13.38
C ASN A 195 14.94 25.24 13.66
N ASN A 196 13.84 25.41 12.92
CA ASN A 196 13.00 26.62 12.96
C ASN A 196 11.51 26.34 13.18
N ASP A 197 11.07 25.10 13.15
CA ASP A 197 9.68 24.71 13.40
C ASP A 197 9.58 23.55 14.40
N PRO A 198 9.41 23.86 15.70
CA PRO A 198 9.37 22.82 16.74
C PRO A 198 8.26 21.80 16.63
N ALA A 199 7.20 22.10 15.88
CA ALA A 199 6.10 21.16 15.66
C ALA A 199 6.47 20.10 14.60
N ILE A 200 7.26 20.48 13.61
CA ILE A 200 7.66 19.61 12.52
C ILE A 200 9.00 18.96 12.83
N PHE A 201 10.00 19.75 13.23
CA PHE A 201 11.33 19.25 13.57
C PHE A 201 12.05 20.22 14.51
N SER A 202 12.64 19.68 15.57
CA SER A 202 13.45 20.42 16.52
C SER A 202 14.41 19.48 17.25
N MET A 203 15.50 20.02 17.73
CA MET A 203 16.39 19.32 18.66
C MET A 203 16.03 19.72 20.09
N ASP A 204 15.78 18.75 20.95
CA ASP A 204 15.67 18.99 22.38
C ASP A 204 17.02 19.41 22.94
N GLU A 205 17.11 20.62 23.45
CA GLU A 205 18.35 21.23 23.92
C GLU A 205 18.98 20.46 25.11
N THR A 206 18.16 19.73 25.87
CA THR A 206 18.62 19.00 27.05
C THR A 206 19.14 17.62 26.71
N THR A 207 18.47 16.91 25.81
CA THR A 207 18.75 15.51 25.47
C THR A 207 19.50 15.35 24.17
N GLY A 208 19.54 16.38 23.33
CA GLY A 208 20.11 16.32 21.98
C GLY A 208 19.35 15.40 21.03
N LYS A 209 18.08 15.06 21.36
CA LYS A 209 17.26 14.18 20.53
C LYS A 209 16.35 14.98 19.60
N LEU A 210 16.14 14.44 18.41
CA LEU A 210 15.13 14.96 17.48
C LEU A 210 13.74 14.82 18.09
N THR A 211 12.91 15.83 17.96
CA THR A 211 11.50 15.88 18.37
C THR A 211 10.64 16.41 17.23
N GLY A 212 9.32 16.38 17.40
CA GLY A 212 8.39 16.78 16.37
C GLY A 212 8.03 15.67 15.40
N MET A 213 7.30 16.02 14.35
CA MET A 213 6.76 15.07 13.37
C MET A 213 7.86 14.26 12.64
N LEU A 214 9.02 14.87 12.39
CA LEU A 214 10.14 14.19 11.73
C LEU A 214 10.68 13.02 12.58
N ALA A 215 10.70 13.17 13.92
CA ALA A 215 11.12 12.10 14.82
C ALA A 215 10.19 10.87 14.71
N GLU A 216 8.88 11.12 14.68
CA GLU A 216 7.88 10.07 14.50
C GLU A 216 7.98 9.43 13.12
N TYR A 217 8.22 10.23 12.08
CA TYR A 217 8.38 9.75 10.70
C TYR A 217 9.60 8.83 10.57
N ILE A 218 10.74 9.18 11.17
CA ILE A 218 11.95 8.34 11.17
C ILE A 218 11.73 7.06 11.97
N SER A 219 11.02 7.15 13.11
CA SER A 219 10.67 5.96 13.90
C SER A 219 9.81 5.00 13.08
N TYR A 220 8.78 5.52 12.43
CA TYR A 220 7.90 4.73 11.56
C TYR A 220 8.65 4.13 10.36
N ALA A 221 9.56 4.88 9.74
CA ALA A 221 10.37 4.37 8.64
C ALA A 221 11.25 3.18 9.08
N LYS A 222 11.82 3.24 10.31
CA LYS A 222 12.57 2.11 10.88
C LYS A 222 11.69 0.88 11.09
N ASP A 223 10.48 1.08 11.61
CA ASP A 223 9.52 -0.01 11.83
C ASP A 223 9.12 -0.68 10.49
N CYS A 224 8.89 0.12 9.44
CA CYS A 224 8.58 -0.39 8.10
C CYS A 224 9.72 -1.19 7.46
N LEU A 225 10.97 -0.92 7.82
CA LEU A 225 12.15 -1.65 7.33
C LEU A 225 12.46 -2.90 8.17
N GLY A 226 11.70 -3.12 9.25
CA GLY A 226 11.87 -4.25 10.15
C GLY A 226 13.25 -4.23 10.83
N ASN A 227 13.84 -5.41 10.99
CA ASN A 227 15.16 -5.55 11.63
C ASN A 227 16.34 -5.19 10.72
N GLN A 228 16.09 -4.50 9.61
CA GLN A 228 17.16 -4.07 8.73
C GLN A 228 17.86 -2.86 9.35
N THR A 229 19.19 -2.91 9.44
CA THR A 229 20.05 -1.92 10.09
C THR A 229 20.25 -0.69 9.20
N LEU A 230 19.17 0.03 8.89
CA LEU A 230 19.31 1.35 8.29
C LEU A 230 19.44 2.38 9.42
N GLU A 231 20.58 3.02 9.49
CA GLU A 231 20.81 4.11 10.43
C GLU A 231 20.38 5.44 9.81
N PHE A 232 19.84 6.32 10.65
CA PHE A 232 19.49 7.68 10.28
C PHE A 232 20.32 8.64 11.12
N ASN A 233 21.22 9.35 10.49
CA ASN A 233 22.08 10.36 11.10
C ASN A 233 21.47 11.74 10.84
N ILE A 234 21.24 12.50 11.90
CA ILE A 234 20.41 13.70 11.85
C ILE A 234 21.27 14.92 12.18
N GLN A 235 21.23 15.93 11.31
CA GLN A 235 21.96 17.18 11.47
C GLN A 235 21.01 18.37 11.37
N ALA A 236 21.04 19.22 12.41
CA ALA A 236 20.30 20.48 12.42
C ALA A 236 21.10 21.58 11.71
N TYR A 237 20.42 22.42 10.97
CA TYR A 237 20.93 23.62 10.32
C TYR A 237 20.14 24.84 10.76
N ASP A 238 20.80 25.95 10.99
CA ASP A 238 20.16 27.23 11.31
C ASP A 238 19.88 28.06 10.05
N ASN A 239 20.47 27.68 8.93
CA ASN A 239 20.44 28.41 7.66
C ASN A 239 20.08 27.50 6.50
N TYR A 240 19.07 27.90 5.71
CA TYR A 240 18.63 27.17 4.52
C TYR A 240 19.75 26.99 3.48
N ASP A 241 20.51 28.05 3.20
CA ASP A 241 21.55 28.00 2.17
C ASP A 241 22.68 27.02 2.54
N GLU A 242 23.06 26.97 3.81
CA GLU A 242 24.06 25.99 4.32
C GLU A 242 23.57 24.56 4.19
N MET A 243 22.30 24.30 4.53
CA MET A 243 21.69 22.97 4.38
C MET A 243 21.63 22.54 2.91
N ILE A 244 21.22 23.45 2.00
CA ILE A 244 21.18 23.15 0.57
C ILE A 244 22.60 22.94 0.00
N GLN A 245 23.57 23.68 0.48
CA GLN A 245 24.96 23.48 0.09
C GLN A 245 25.49 22.12 0.54
N ALA A 246 25.16 21.69 1.76
CA ALA A 246 25.50 20.36 2.26
C ALA A 246 24.85 19.24 1.42
N LEU A 247 23.59 19.42 1.00
CA LEU A 247 22.92 18.50 0.09
C LEU A 247 23.59 18.42 -1.30
N GLN A 248 23.95 19.57 -1.86
CA GLN A 248 24.67 19.64 -3.14
C GLN A 248 26.06 18.99 -3.06
N ASN A 249 26.74 19.14 -1.93
CA ASN A 249 28.03 18.54 -1.66
C ASN A 249 27.96 17.06 -1.29
N ARG A 250 26.74 16.48 -1.17
CA ARG A 250 26.49 15.10 -0.71
C ARG A 250 26.98 14.83 0.73
N GLU A 251 26.97 15.84 1.57
CA GLU A 251 27.24 15.74 3.00
C GLU A 251 25.97 15.25 3.74
N ILE A 252 24.78 15.54 3.18
CA ILE A 252 23.51 14.98 3.57
C ILE A 252 22.78 14.41 2.34
N ASP A 253 21.94 13.40 2.54
CA ASP A 253 21.17 12.71 1.49
C ASP A 253 19.78 13.32 1.31
N VAL A 254 19.22 13.82 2.40
CA VAL A 254 17.85 14.37 2.45
C VAL A 254 17.84 15.68 3.23
N ALA A 255 17.12 16.67 2.75
CA ALA A 255 16.90 17.95 3.41
C ALA A 255 15.42 18.19 3.68
N PHE A 256 15.08 18.58 4.92
CA PHE A 256 13.74 18.99 5.35
C PHE A 256 13.73 20.47 5.68
N TYR A 257 12.72 21.20 5.11
CA TYR A 257 12.56 22.65 5.29
C TYR A 257 11.10 23.05 5.25
#